data_2ad91ab686b0f72fb34566088f8dc322
#
_entry.id   2ad91ab686b0f72fb34566088f8dc322
#
_cell.length_a   1.000
_cell.length_b   1.000
_cell.length_c   1.000
_cell.angle_alpha   90.00
_cell.angle_beta   90.00
_cell.angle_gamma   90.00
#
_symmetry.space_group_name_H-M   'P 1'
#
loop_
_entity.id
_entity.type
_entity.pdbx_description
1 polymer ?
#
loop_
_entity_poly.entity_id
_entity_poly.type
_entity_poly.pdbx_seq_one_letter_code
_entity_poly.pdbx_strand_id
1 'polypeptide(L)'
;MLSKQQRKVIFSACIGTVLEWYDFSIYAYLAAIFAQLFFRAAPSAALLLSYGVFAIGYLARPLGALIFGHLGDTQGRKKALSLSILLMAIATCGIGLLPDYQTAGISAPLLLLIFRLLQGIAVGGEAFGSACFIIESIPAQQIGFFSSLIWASSVVGLLLGSL
;
A
#
# COMPACT_ATOMS: atom_id res chain seq x y z
N MET A 1 -27.44 16.37 0.46
CA MET A 1 -26.16 16.86 1.04
C MET A 1 -25.54 15.76 1.90
N LEU A 2 -24.24 15.51 1.78
CA LEU A 2 -23.54 14.50 2.60
C LEU A 2 -23.47 14.94 4.07
N SER A 3 -23.64 13.98 4.97
CA SER A 3 -23.43 14.18 6.41
C SER A 3 -21.95 14.46 6.73
N LYS A 4 -21.68 15.07 7.88
CA LYS A 4 -20.28 15.29 8.35
C LYS A 4 -19.47 13.99 8.42
N GLN A 5 -20.14 12.89 8.77
CA GLN A 5 -19.52 11.57 8.89
C GLN A 5 -19.14 11.00 7.52
N GLN A 6 -20.03 11.11 6.53
CA GLN A 6 -19.77 10.67 5.16
C GLN A 6 -18.60 11.42 4.52
N ARG A 7 -18.51 12.75 4.74
CA ARG A 7 -17.36 13.54 4.26
C ARG A 7 -16.03 13.09 4.85
N LYS A 8 -16.01 12.78 6.16
CA LYS A 8 -14.79 12.26 6.82
C LYS A 8 -14.36 10.92 6.23
N VAL A 9 -15.32 10.03 5.97
CA VAL A 9 -15.05 8.72 5.37
C VAL A 9 -14.42 8.85 3.99
N ILE A 10 -15.03 9.64 3.11
CA ILE A 10 -14.52 9.88 1.76
C ILE A 10 -13.11 10.48 1.81
N PHE A 11 -12.91 11.50 2.64
CA PHE A 11 -11.60 12.15 2.77
C PHE A 11 -10.53 11.21 3.28
N SER A 12 -10.84 10.37 4.29
CA SER A 12 -9.89 9.37 4.79
C SER A 12 -9.55 8.31 3.74
N ALA A 13 -10.55 7.84 2.97
CA ALA A 13 -10.33 6.89 1.89
C ALA A 13 -9.45 7.49 0.77
N CYS A 14 -9.70 8.73 0.38
CA CYS A 14 -8.89 9.41 -0.64
C CYS A 14 -7.44 9.61 -0.18
N ILE A 15 -7.22 10.06 1.07
CA ILE A 15 -5.86 10.22 1.62
C ILE A 15 -5.14 8.87 1.69
N GLY A 16 -5.80 7.81 2.17
CA GLY A 16 -5.22 6.48 2.22
C GLY A 16 -4.76 6.03 0.84
N THR A 17 -5.63 6.15 -0.17
CA THR A 17 -5.31 5.82 -1.56
C THR A 17 -4.14 6.67 -2.11
N VAL A 18 -4.07 7.98 -1.81
CA VAL A 18 -2.92 8.81 -2.21
C VAL A 18 -1.63 8.28 -1.61
N LEU A 19 -1.61 7.99 -0.31
CA LEU A 19 -0.43 7.49 0.39
C LEU A 19 0.01 6.11 -0.12
N GLU A 20 -0.95 5.22 -0.39
CA GLU A 20 -0.70 3.90 -0.97
C GLU A 20 0.04 4.02 -2.31
N TRP A 21 -0.53 4.78 -3.25
CA TRP A 21 0.02 4.91 -4.59
C TRP A 21 1.32 5.72 -4.62
N TYR A 22 1.47 6.67 -3.71
CA TYR A 22 2.73 7.39 -3.47
C TYR A 22 3.84 6.43 -3.06
N ASP A 23 3.61 5.57 -2.05
CA ASP A 23 4.61 4.60 -1.58
C ASP A 23 4.99 3.59 -2.68
N PHE A 24 4.01 3.15 -3.46
CA PHE A 24 4.25 2.28 -4.61
C PHE A 24 5.10 2.95 -5.69
N SER A 25 4.79 4.19 -6.01
CA SER A 25 5.49 5.00 -7.00
C SER A 25 6.95 5.25 -6.59
N ILE A 26 7.16 5.70 -5.37
CA ILE A 26 8.51 5.93 -4.82
C ILE A 26 9.39 4.69 -4.94
N TYR A 27 8.89 3.52 -4.56
CA TYR A 27 9.71 2.31 -4.67
C TYR A 27 10.13 2.01 -6.11
N ALA A 28 9.21 2.17 -7.06
CA ALA A 28 9.52 1.93 -8.47
C ALA A 28 10.63 2.88 -8.97
N TYR A 29 10.58 4.15 -8.59
CA TYR A 29 11.61 5.14 -8.93
C TYR A 29 12.92 4.91 -8.19
N LEU A 30 12.87 4.50 -6.93
CA LEU A 30 14.05 4.22 -6.12
C LEU A 30 14.58 2.79 -6.31
N ALA A 31 13.99 1.98 -7.19
CA ALA A 31 14.38 0.57 -7.39
C ALA A 31 15.89 0.40 -7.69
N ALA A 32 16.49 1.33 -8.44
CA ALA A 32 17.93 1.31 -8.72
C ALA A 32 18.78 1.57 -7.46
N ILE A 33 18.30 2.44 -6.56
CA ILE A 33 18.96 2.72 -5.27
C ILE A 33 18.83 1.50 -4.35
N PHE A 34 17.63 0.92 -4.24
CA PHE A 34 17.41 -0.31 -3.50
C PHE A 34 18.25 -1.47 -4.03
N ALA A 35 18.42 -1.56 -5.36
CA ALA A 35 19.30 -2.55 -5.98
C ALA A 35 20.74 -2.44 -5.46
N GLN A 36 21.28 -1.24 -5.36
CA GLN A 36 22.66 -0.99 -4.88
C GLN A 36 22.81 -1.20 -3.37
N LEU A 37 21.81 -0.79 -2.58
CA LEU A 37 21.87 -0.86 -1.12
C LEU A 37 21.64 -2.28 -0.58
N PHE A 38 20.74 -3.04 -1.17
CA PHE A 38 20.26 -4.30 -0.59
C PHE A 38 20.75 -5.55 -1.31
N PHE A 39 21.30 -5.45 -2.53
CA PHE A 39 21.70 -6.63 -3.29
C PHE A 39 23.16 -6.57 -3.72
N ARG A 40 23.93 -7.57 -3.31
CA ARG A 40 25.32 -7.75 -3.75
C ARG A 40 25.38 -8.64 -5.01
N ALA A 41 25.02 -8.06 -6.15
CA ALA A 41 25.00 -8.74 -7.44
C ALA A 41 25.47 -7.80 -8.55
N ALA A 42 25.67 -8.31 -9.76
CA ALA A 42 25.91 -7.48 -10.93
C ALA A 42 24.75 -6.45 -11.10
N PRO A 43 25.02 -5.23 -11.60
CA PRO A 43 24.02 -4.15 -11.60
C PRO A 43 22.67 -4.53 -12.23
N SER A 44 22.68 -5.27 -13.33
CA SER A 44 21.47 -5.76 -13.99
C SER A 44 20.71 -6.79 -13.16
N ALA A 45 21.43 -7.71 -12.51
CA ALA A 45 20.84 -8.73 -11.64
C ALA A 45 20.29 -8.12 -10.35
N ALA A 46 21.01 -7.17 -9.74
CA ALA A 46 20.54 -6.45 -8.56
C ALA A 46 19.25 -5.66 -8.83
N LEU A 47 19.17 -4.99 -9.98
CA LEU A 47 17.96 -4.28 -10.41
C LEU A 47 16.79 -5.25 -10.63
N LEU A 48 17.03 -6.40 -11.28
CA LEU A 48 16.03 -7.43 -11.47
C LEU A 48 15.51 -7.97 -10.13
N LEU A 49 16.40 -8.21 -9.16
CA LEU A 49 16.02 -8.63 -7.80
C LEU A 49 15.18 -7.56 -7.07
N SER A 50 15.54 -6.29 -7.20
CA SER A 50 14.76 -5.19 -6.63
C SER A 50 13.33 -5.14 -7.21
N TYR A 51 13.18 -5.24 -8.52
CA TYR A 51 11.85 -5.34 -9.15
C TYR A 51 11.14 -6.65 -8.81
N GLY A 52 11.87 -7.76 -8.62
CA GLY A 52 11.32 -9.03 -8.14
C GLY A 52 10.68 -8.90 -6.76
N VAL A 53 11.35 -8.24 -5.82
CA VAL A 53 10.79 -7.94 -4.49
C VAL A 53 9.54 -7.06 -4.59
N PHE A 54 9.54 -6.08 -5.48
CA PHE A 54 8.36 -5.26 -5.75
C PHE A 54 7.18 -6.09 -6.28
N ALA A 55 7.43 -6.96 -7.25
CA ALA A 55 6.41 -7.83 -7.84
C ALA A 55 5.83 -8.82 -6.81
N ILE A 56 6.67 -9.40 -5.94
CA ILE A 56 6.22 -10.30 -4.87
C ILE A 56 5.33 -9.56 -3.88
N GLY A 57 5.67 -8.31 -3.52
CA GLY A 57 4.80 -7.46 -2.70
C GLY A 57 3.44 -7.24 -3.37
N TYR A 58 3.40 -7.04 -4.67
CA TYR A 58 2.16 -6.89 -5.42
C TYR A 58 1.32 -8.18 -5.41
N LEU A 59 1.96 -9.34 -5.56
CA LEU A 59 1.31 -10.65 -5.52
C LEU A 59 0.74 -11.00 -4.13
N ALA A 60 1.18 -10.33 -3.07
CA ALA A 60 0.62 -10.50 -1.72
C ALA A 60 -0.74 -9.82 -1.51
N ARG A 61 -1.19 -8.92 -2.41
CA ARG A 61 -2.46 -8.20 -2.29
C ARG A 61 -3.70 -9.11 -2.19
N PRO A 62 -3.86 -10.18 -2.96
CA PRO A 62 -5.00 -11.09 -2.82
C PRO A 62 -5.10 -11.70 -1.42
N LEU A 63 -3.96 -12.03 -0.79
CA LEU A 63 -3.94 -12.51 0.60
C LEU A 63 -4.45 -11.44 1.57
N GLY A 64 -4.04 -10.20 1.37
CA GLY A 64 -4.53 -9.05 2.14
C GLY A 64 -6.04 -8.85 1.98
N ALA A 65 -6.56 -8.95 0.77
CA ALA A 65 -7.98 -8.84 0.50
C ALA A 65 -8.79 -9.93 1.23
N LEU A 66 -8.29 -11.16 1.29
CA LEU A 66 -8.92 -12.25 2.02
C LEU A 66 -8.89 -12.01 3.54
N ILE A 67 -7.74 -11.65 4.09
CA ILE A 67 -7.54 -11.44 5.54
C ILE A 67 -8.39 -10.25 6.02
N PHE A 68 -8.25 -9.10 5.39
CA PHE A 68 -8.95 -7.89 5.80
C PHE A 68 -10.41 -7.86 5.37
N GLY A 69 -10.78 -8.58 4.30
CA GLY A 69 -12.16 -8.81 3.92
C GLY A 69 -12.90 -9.59 5.03
N HIS A 70 -12.35 -10.74 5.45
CA HIS A 70 -12.89 -11.52 6.56
C HIS A 70 -12.94 -10.72 7.86
N LEU A 71 -11.90 -9.97 8.16
CA LEU A 71 -11.86 -9.10 9.35
C LEU A 71 -12.94 -8.01 9.28
N GLY A 72 -13.16 -7.43 8.10
CA GLY A 72 -14.20 -6.42 7.87
C GLY A 72 -15.61 -6.97 8.05
N ASP A 73 -15.85 -8.21 7.62
CA ASP A 73 -17.16 -8.88 7.77
C ASP A 73 -17.44 -9.30 9.22
N THR A 74 -16.41 -9.71 9.97
CA THR A 74 -16.55 -10.23 11.34
C THR A 74 -16.43 -9.16 12.43
N GLN A 75 -15.53 -8.19 12.27
CA GLN A 75 -15.21 -7.18 13.29
C GLN A 75 -15.56 -5.74 12.88
N GLY A 76 -16.08 -5.57 11.67
CA GLY A 76 -16.52 -4.29 11.13
C GLY A 76 -15.48 -3.61 10.23
N ARG A 77 -15.97 -2.98 9.16
CA ARG A 77 -15.17 -2.34 8.09
C ARG A 77 -14.16 -1.30 8.62
N LYS A 78 -14.59 -0.46 9.57
CA LYS A 78 -13.73 0.58 10.15
C LYS A 78 -12.49 0.00 10.82
N LYS A 79 -12.64 -1.10 11.56
CA LYS A 79 -11.53 -1.74 12.30
C LYS A 79 -10.55 -2.38 11.31
N ALA A 80 -11.06 -3.09 10.30
CA ALA A 80 -10.25 -3.70 9.26
C ALA A 80 -9.41 -2.65 8.53
N LEU A 81 -10.04 -1.55 8.08
CA LEU A 81 -9.36 -0.46 7.40
C LEU A 81 -8.30 0.23 8.29
N SER A 82 -8.61 0.46 9.57
CA SER A 82 -7.62 1.06 10.48
C SER A 82 -6.41 0.16 10.70
N LEU A 83 -6.61 -1.16 10.78
CA LEU A 83 -5.52 -2.12 10.95
C LEU A 83 -4.67 -2.26 9.67
N SER A 84 -5.28 -2.22 8.48
CA SER A 84 -4.52 -2.24 7.22
C SER A 84 -3.63 -1.02 7.07
N ILE A 85 -4.15 0.18 7.35
CA ILE A 85 -3.37 1.42 7.33
C ILE A 85 -2.23 1.39 8.36
N LEU A 86 -2.49 0.91 9.56
CA LEU A 86 -1.45 0.77 10.60
C LEU A 86 -0.36 -0.21 10.17
N LEU A 87 -0.73 -1.35 9.59
CA LEU A 87 0.23 -2.33 9.07
C LEU A 87 1.09 -1.75 7.96
N MET A 88 0.47 -0.98 7.04
CA MET A 88 1.19 -0.27 5.98
C MET A 88 2.19 0.73 6.56
N ALA A 89 1.78 1.55 7.52
CA ALA A 89 2.66 2.52 8.17
C ALA A 89 3.87 1.85 8.86
N ILE A 90 3.64 0.75 9.59
CA ILE A 90 4.72 -0.02 10.23
C ILE A 90 5.67 -0.59 9.19
N ALA A 91 5.15 -1.16 8.11
CA ALA A 91 5.98 -1.74 7.06
C ALA A 91 6.80 -0.68 6.31
N THR A 92 6.21 0.46 5.99
CA THR A 92 6.91 1.59 5.33
C THR A 92 8.00 2.17 6.23
N CYS A 93 7.70 2.43 7.51
CA CYS A 93 8.72 2.84 8.47
C CYS A 93 9.81 1.79 8.63
N GLY A 94 9.44 0.51 8.65
CA GLY A 94 10.39 -0.60 8.72
C GLY A 94 11.38 -0.59 7.56
N ILE A 95 10.92 -0.40 6.32
CA ILE A 95 11.78 -0.29 5.13
C ILE A 95 12.77 0.88 5.28
N GLY A 96 12.30 2.04 5.77
CA GLY A 96 13.15 3.21 5.96
C GLY A 96 14.23 3.05 7.04
N LEU A 97 14.06 2.09 7.96
CA LEU A 97 15.01 1.79 9.03
C LEU A 97 15.93 0.60 8.73
N LEU A 98 15.78 -0.03 7.56
CA LEU A 98 16.59 -1.20 7.22
C LEU A 98 18.07 -0.85 7.06
N PRO A 99 18.97 -1.66 7.65
CA PRO A 99 20.39 -1.58 7.37
C PRO A 99 20.67 -2.04 5.93
N ASP A 100 21.71 -1.51 5.34
CA ASP A 100 22.17 -1.91 4.01
C ASP A 100 22.83 -3.32 4.01
N TYR A 101 23.13 -3.83 2.81
CA TYR A 101 23.79 -5.13 2.67
C TYR A 101 25.21 -5.14 3.30
N GLN A 102 25.90 -4.02 3.34
CA GLN A 102 27.26 -3.95 3.91
C GLN A 102 27.23 -4.17 5.42
N THR A 103 26.17 -3.71 6.08
CA THR A 103 26.02 -3.79 7.54
C THR A 103 25.36 -5.11 7.97
N ALA A 104 24.30 -5.55 7.28
CA ALA A 104 23.47 -6.68 7.70
C ALA A 104 23.61 -7.92 6.79
N GLY A 105 24.39 -7.85 5.69
CA GLY A 105 24.56 -8.98 4.78
C GLY A 105 23.23 -9.46 4.17
N ILE A 106 23.05 -10.78 4.11
CA ILE A 106 21.89 -11.41 3.50
C ILE A 106 20.56 -11.11 4.23
N SER A 107 20.60 -10.67 5.48
CA SER A 107 19.38 -10.29 6.22
C SER A 107 18.75 -9.01 5.68
N ALA A 108 19.51 -8.11 5.07
CA ALA A 108 19.00 -6.86 4.50
C ALA A 108 17.95 -7.10 3.38
N PRO A 109 18.24 -7.87 2.31
CA PRO A 109 17.24 -8.16 1.29
C PRO A 109 16.09 -9.04 1.79
N LEU A 110 16.32 -9.93 2.77
CA LEU A 110 15.26 -10.73 3.36
C LEU A 110 14.27 -9.88 4.16
N LEU A 111 14.76 -8.95 4.96
CA LEU A 111 13.91 -8.00 5.70
C LEU A 111 13.15 -7.09 4.74
N LEU A 112 13.80 -6.60 3.67
CA LEU A 112 13.14 -5.81 2.63
C LEU A 112 11.98 -6.60 2.01
N LEU A 113 12.19 -7.88 1.68
CA LEU A 113 11.15 -8.76 1.16
C LEU A 113 9.99 -8.93 2.15
N ILE A 114 10.28 -9.16 3.43
CA ILE A 114 9.26 -9.31 4.47
C ILE A 114 8.42 -8.04 4.58
N PHE A 115 9.03 -6.87 4.68
CA PHE A 115 8.28 -5.62 4.76
C PHE A 115 7.48 -5.34 3.49
N ARG A 116 7.98 -5.71 2.30
CA ARG A 116 7.23 -5.61 1.05
C ARG A 116 6.02 -6.55 0.99
N LEU A 117 6.15 -7.75 1.53
CA LEU A 117 5.00 -8.66 1.69
C LEU A 117 3.95 -8.06 2.64
N LEU A 118 4.37 -7.50 3.78
CA LEU A 118 3.47 -6.85 4.74
C LEU A 118 2.76 -5.63 4.11
N GLN A 119 3.47 -4.80 3.34
CA GLN A 119 2.86 -3.70 2.59
C GLN A 119 1.84 -4.22 1.56
N GLY A 120 2.17 -5.26 0.80
CA GLY A 120 1.25 -5.85 -0.17
C GLY A 120 -0.03 -6.38 0.48
N ILE A 121 0.09 -7.06 1.63
CA ILE A 121 -1.05 -7.52 2.43
C ILE A 121 -1.88 -6.33 2.92
N ALA A 122 -1.26 -5.29 3.45
CA ALA A 122 -1.94 -4.10 3.94
C ALA A 122 -2.76 -3.41 2.83
N VAL A 123 -2.14 -3.19 1.67
CA VAL A 123 -2.76 -2.58 0.49
C VAL A 123 -3.96 -3.39 -0.02
N GLY A 124 -3.86 -4.73 -0.04
CA GLY A 124 -4.98 -5.60 -0.40
C GLY A 124 -6.21 -5.37 0.48
N GLY A 125 -6.01 -5.09 1.76
CA GLY A 125 -7.08 -4.76 2.71
C GLY A 125 -7.68 -3.37 2.49
N GLU A 126 -6.84 -2.38 2.18
CA GLU A 126 -7.27 -0.99 2.02
C GLU A 126 -8.09 -0.77 0.74
N ALA A 127 -7.64 -1.28 -0.40
CA ALA A 127 -8.29 -1.09 -1.69
C ALA A 127 -9.73 -1.60 -1.69
N PHE A 128 -9.97 -2.80 -1.16
CA PHE A 128 -11.33 -3.37 -1.07
C PHE A 128 -12.12 -2.78 0.10
N GLY A 129 -11.46 -2.51 1.24
CA GLY A 129 -12.09 -1.93 2.43
C GLY A 129 -12.66 -0.54 2.17
N SER A 130 -11.92 0.33 1.48
CA SER A 130 -12.35 1.69 1.14
C SER A 130 -13.52 1.69 0.14
N ALA A 131 -13.47 0.82 -0.87
CA ALA A 131 -14.56 0.67 -1.84
C ALA A 131 -15.87 0.20 -1.18
N CYS A 132 -15.82 -0.87 -0.38
CA CYS A 132 -16.99 -1.36 0.37
C CYS A 132 -17.51 -0.30 1.33
N PHE A 133 -16.64 0.41 2.04
CA PHE A 133 -17.04 1.43 3.00
C PHE A 133 -17.76 2.61 2.34
N ILE A 134 -17.37 2.99 1.13
CA ILE A 134 -18.08 4.01 0.34
C ILE A 134 -19.46 3.50 -0.10
N ILE A 135 -19.54 2.30 -0.66
CA ILE A 135 -20.79 1.72 -1.13
C ILE A 135 -21.81 1.63 0.02
N GLU A 136 -21.38 1.23 1.21
CA GLU A 136 -22.23 1.10 2.39
C GLU A 136 -22.63 2.46 3.02
N SER A 137 -21.83 3.51 2.80
CA SER A 137 -21.99 4.80 3.49
C SER A 137 -22.67 5.87 2.65
N ILE A 138 -22.76 5.72 1.32
CA ILE A 138 -23.20 6.75 0.38
C ILE A 138 -24.48 6.33 -0.36
N PRO A 139 -25.40 7.29 -0.64
CA PRO A 139 -26.59 6.99 -1.47
C PRO A 139 -26.22 6.44 -2.85
N ALA A 140 -26.99 5.45 -3.33
CA ALA A 140 -26.71 4.74 -4.58
C ALA A 140 -26.49 5.66 -5.79
N GLN A 141 -27.18 6.79 -5.86
CA GLN A 141 -27.09 7.77 -6.95
C GLN A 141 -25.73 8.48 -7.02
N GLN A 142 -24.96 8.47 -5.93
CA GLN A 142 -23.70 9.20 -5.81
C GLN A 142 -22.46 8.26 -5.75
N ILE A 143 -22.67 6.94 -5.70
CA ILE A 143 -21.60 5.94 -5.58
C ILE A 143 -20.58 6.11 -6.71
N GLY A 144 -21.04 6.24 -7.97
CA GLY A 144 -20.15 6.38 -9.12
C GLY A 144 -19.20 7.59 -9.02
N PHE A 145 -19.74 8.74 -8.59
CA PHE A 145 -18.93 9.95 -8.43
C PHE A 145 -17.87 9.80 -7.33
N PHE A 146 -18.23 9.27 -6.15
CA PHE A 146 -17.28 9.12 -5.06
C PHE A 146 -16.30 7.97 -5.27
N SER A 147 -16.69 6.92 -5.98
CA SER A 147 -15.75 5.88 -6.41
C SER A 147 -14.72 6.43 -7.41
N SER A 148 -15.13 7.27 -8.36
CA SER A 148 -14.19 7.90 -9.30
C SER A 148 -13.21 8.85 -8.61
N LEU A 149 -13.61 9.50 -7.51
CA LEU A 149 -12.74 10.34 -6.72
C LEU A 149 -11.60 9.56 -6.05
N ILE A 150 -11.87 8.33 -5.58
CA ILE A 150 -10.81 7.44 -5.06
C ILE A 150 -9.81 7.10 -6.17
N TRP A 151 -10.29 6.72 -7.36
CA TRP A 151 -9.41 6.45 -8.50
C TRP A 151 -8.61 7.68 -8.93
N ALA A 152 -9.19 8.87 -8.90
CA ALA A 152 -8.46 10.12 -9.13
C ALA A 152 -7.37 10.34 -8.07
N SER A 153 -7.64 9.99 -6.81
CA SER A 153 -6.66 10.06 -5.72
C SER A 153 -5.45 9.16 -5.96
N SER A 154 -5.63 7.99 -6.58
CA SER A 154 -4.49 7.12 -6.94
C SER A 154 -3.54 7.78 -7.94
N VAL A 155 -4.09 8.49 -8.92
CA VAL A 155 -3.28 9.25 -9.90
C VAL A 155 -2.51 10.38 -9.21
N VAL A 156 -3.12 11.06 -8.24
CA VAL A 156 -2.43 12.09 -7.43
C VAL A 156 -1.26 11.46 -6.66
N GLY A 157 -1.46 10.29 -6.06
CA GLY A 157 -0.38 9.55 -5.38
C GLY A 157 0.78 9.19 -6.31
N LEU A 158 0.48 8.67 -7.50
CA LEU A 158 1.49 8.36 -8.52
C LEU A 158 2.29 9.60 -8.94
N LEU A 159 1.61 10.72 -9.19
CA LEU A 159 2.25 11.98 -9.57
C LEU A 159 3.15 12.51 -8.46
N LEU A 160 2.69 12.50 -7.22
CA LEU A 160 3.50 12.96 -6.08
C LEU A 160 4.76 12.10 -5.89
N GLY A 161 4.68 10.79 -6.14
CA GLY A 161 5.83 9.91 -6.03
C GLY A 161 6.82 10.02 -7.22
N SER A 162 6.41 10.68 -8.31
CA SER A 162 7.26 10.91 -9.49
C SER A 162 8.03 12.24 -9.45
N LEU A 163 7.71 13.12 -8.50
CA LEU A 163 8.36 14.42 -8.28
C LEU A 163 9.59 14.28 -7.40
#